data_2aea7062a248fea36ec4b1ccab68b3a2
#
_entry.id   2aea7062a248fea36ec4b1ccab68b3a2
#
_cell.length_a   1.000
_cell.length_b   1.000
_cell.length_c   1.000
_cell.angle_alpha   90.00
_cell.angle_beta   90.00
_cell.angle_gamma   90.00
#
_symmetry.space_group_name_H-M   'P 1'
#
loop_
_entity.id
_entity.type
_entity.pdbx_description
1 polymer ?
#
loop_
_entity_poly.entity_id
_entity_poly.type
_entity_poly.pdbx_seq_one_letter_code
_entity_poly.pdbx_strand_id
1 'polypeptide(L)'
;MQIVILMAHLIGLAFGQYQWTIFDQEHVNLCSESYSCGGRTHTMCYKANETHPRCRRFEPIRLSEASIKSFMMGHNGLRNKVATDPRRPATDMQFLHWDRDLQSMAERWVRQCIVGYDECDFIGNPSFPIGQNVFFHPKPILQHWEALALSTWFAEKDRPGSSNLSVGRLQSAGVSNYTQLIWARTQFVGCGAASMYGGHLIVCYYHPRGNVIGQPVYTVGRRACTGCPQERAACSHVFRGLCGIDDKHSAGQRTYAHNALLVLMMMMFIAAVWSTGPIGWKSERT
;
A
#
# COMPACT_ATOMS: atom_id res chain seq x y z
N MET A 1 9.85 -40.07 -19.55
CA MET A 1 8.73 -39.72 -18.63
C MET A 1 9.20 -38.99 -17.34
N GLN A 2 10.28 -39.39 -16.69
CA GLN A 2 10.80 -38.73 -15.50
C GLN A 2 11.26 -37.27 -15.71
N ILE A 3 11.84 -36.92 -16.86
CA ILE A 3 12.29 -35.54 -17.17
C ILE A 3 11.11 -34.58 -17.31
N VAL A 4 9.98 -35.02 -17.83
CA VAL A 4 8.77 -34.17 -17.95
C VAL A 4 8.16 -33.87 -16.59
N ILE A 5 8.22 -34.79 -15.64
CA ILE A 5 7.72 -34.61 -14.27
C ILE A 5 8.64 -33.64 -13.48
N LEU A 6 9.95 -33.74 -13.66
CA LEU A 6 10.91 -32.79 -13.03
C LEU A 6 10.74 -31.38 -13.58
N MET A 7 10.51 -31.22 -14.88
CA MET A 7 10.23 -29.91 -15.50
C MET A 7 8.92 -29.32 -15.02
N ALA A 8 7.88 -30.10 -14.81
CA ALA A 8 6.60 -29.64 -14.27
C ALA A 8 6.74 -29.14 -12.80
N HIS A 9 7.58 -29.78 -11.99
CA HIS A 9 7.87 -29.33 -10.60
C HIS A 9 8.72 -28.06 -10.56
N LEU A 10 9.70 -27.90 -11.45
CA LEU A 10 10.50 -26.68 -11.55
C LEU A 10 9.68 -25.48 -12.05
N ILE A 11 8.73 -25.72 -12.97
CA ILE A 11 7.81 -24.67 -13.43
C ILE A 11 6.83 -24.28 -12.32
N GLY A 12 6.33 -25.24 -11.51
CA GLY A 12 5.45 -24.94 -10.36
C GLY A 12 6.11 -24.08 -9.27
N LEU A 13 7.42 -24.20 -9.07
CA LEU A 13 8.19 -23.39 -8.12
C LEU A 13 8.51 -21.98 -8.64
N ALA A 14 8.47 -21.75 -9.96
CA ALA A 14 8.69 -20.43 -10.55
C ALA A 14 7.43 -19.53 -10.55
N PHE A 15 6.25 -20.09 -10.27
CA PHE A 15 4.98 -19.37 -10.17
C PHE A 15 4.59 -18.96 -8.75
N GLY A 16 5.53 -19.01 -7.80
CA GLY A 16 5.37 -18.32 -6.52
C GLY A 16 5.04 -16.86 -6.80
N GLN A 17 3.81 -16.44 -6.53
CA GLN A 17 3.40 -15.05 -6.61
C GLN A 17 4.31 -14.26 -5.68
N TYR A 18 5.28 -13.53 -6.24
CA TYR A 18 6.05 -12.54 -5.50
C TYR A 18 5.09 -11.42 -5.14
N GLN A 19 4.48 -11.57 -3.98
CA GLN A 19 3.73 -10.52 -3.33
C GLN A 19 4.77 -9.67 -2.61
N TRP A 20 5.07 -8.50 -3.17
CA TRP A 20 5.93 -7.53 -2.50
C TRP A 20 5.23 -7.12 -1.20
N THR A 21 5.79 -7.53 -0.08
CA THR A 21 5.35 -7.05 1.22
C THR A 21 6.32 -5.96 1.67
N ILE A 22 5.81 -4.91 2.29
CA ILE A 22 6.61 -3.79 2.81
C ILE A 22 7.58 -4.30 3.90
N PHE A 23 7.26 -5.43 4.54
CA PHE A 23 8.05 -6.06 5.59
C PHE A 23 9.05 -7.12 5.09
N ASP A 24 9.20 -7.32 3.78
CA ASP A 24 10.09 -8.34 3.19
C ASP A 24 11.59 -7.95 3.25
N GLN A 25 11.99 -7.26 4.30
CA GLN A 25 13.40 -7.11 4.68
C GLN A 25 13.71 -8.08 5.81
N GLU A 26 14.53 -9.09 5.49
CA GLU A 26 15.21 -10.04 6.39
C GLU A 26 14.67 -10.06 7.84
N HIS A 27 13.91 -11.08 8.18
CA HIS A 27 13.47 -11.52 9.52
C HIS A 27 13.74 -10.58 10.72
N VAL A 28 13.36 -9.30 10.55
CA VAL A 28 13.54 -8.30 11.61
C VAL A 28 12.59 -8.62 12.75
N ASN A 29 13.12 -8.92 13.92
CA ASN A 29 12.30 -9.08 15.11
C ASN A 29 11.89 -7.71 15.67
N LEU A 30 10.79 -7.14 15.14
CA LEU A 30 10.22 -5.87 15.59
C LEU A 30 9.87 -5.83 17.09
N CYS A 31 9.85 -7.00 17.74
CA CYS A 31 9.51 -7.13 19.16
C CYS A 31 10.73 -7.15 20.09
N SER A 32 11.93 -7.02 19.54
CA SER A 32 13.14 -6.85 20.34
C SER A 32 13.25 -5.44 20.94
N GLU A 33 13.98 -5.29 22.02
CA GLU A 33 14.19 -3.98 22.69
C GLU A 33 14.79 -2.92 21.77
N SER A 34 15.62 -3.33 20.81
CA SER A 34 16.25 -2.44 19.82
C SER A 34 15.22 -1.76 18.89
N TYR A 35 14.01 -2.29 18.80
CA TYR A 35 12.90 -1.73 18.04
C TYR A 35 11.80 -1.14 18.92
N SER A 36 12.06 -1.00 20.23
CA SER A 36 11.13 -0.32 21.13
C SER A 36 11.18 1.20 20.91
N CYS A 37 10.03 1.83 20.90
CA CYS A 37 9.90 3.29 20.76
C CYS A 37 9.84 3.94 22.12
N GLY A 38 10.99 4.10 22.77
CA GLY A 38 11.05 4.67 24.12
C GLY A 38 10.29 3.85 25.16
N GLY A 39 10.44 2.52 25.09
CA GLY A 39 9.76 1.56 25.99
C GLY A 39 8.34 1.16 25.56
N ARG A 40 7.88 1.64 24.40
CA ARG A 40 6.58 1.22 23.83
C ARG A 40 6.74 0.01 22.92
N THR A 41 5.73 -0.85 22.94
CA THR A 41 5.67 -2.04 22.10
C THR A 41 5.29 -1.65 20.67
N HIS A 42 6.06 -2.10 19.69
CA HIS A 42 5.71 -1.95 18.27
C HIS A 42 4.36 -2.63 17.97
N THR A 43 3.50 -2.00 17.18
CA THR A 43 2.13 -2.47 16.94
C THR A 43 2.06 -3.87 16.35
N MET A 44 3.04 -4.27 15.52
CA MET A 44 3.10 -5.65 14.99
C MET A 44 3.40 -6.71 16.06
N CYS A 45 3.82 -6.31 17.26
CA CYS A 45 4.06 -7.23 18.40
C CYS A 45 2.80 -7.56 19.19
N TYR A 46 1.72 -6.82 19.00
CA TYR A 46 0.44 -7.21 19.54
C TYR A 46 -0.09 -8.42 18.78
N LYS A 47 -0.64 -9.39 19.50
CA LYS A 47 -1.23 -10.58 18.87
C LYS A 47 -2.41 -10.18 17.97
N ALA A 48 -2.47 -10.77 16.78
CA ALA A 48 -3.46 -10.42 15.78
C ALA A 48 -4.93 -10.58 16.23
N ASN A 49 -5.18 -11.54 17.13
CA ASN A 49 -6.53 -11.87 17.60
C ASN A 49 -6.80 -11.42 19.05
N GLU A 50 -5.84 -10.78 19.71
CA GLU A 50 -5.98 -10.34 21.09
C GLU A 50 -6.47 -8.90 21.14
N THR A 51 -7.47 -8.66 21.97
CA THR A 51 -8.04 -7.32 22.21
C THR A 51 -7.59 -6.84 23.58
N HIS A 52 -7.12 -5.61 23.66
CA HIS A 52 -6.62 -5.04 24.91
C HIS A 52 -7.73 -5.01 25.98
N PRO A 53 -7.46 -5.34 27.25
CA PRO A 53 -8.45 -5.39 28.34
C PRO A 53 -9.23 -4.08 28.58
N ARG A 54 -8.68 -2.92 28.13
CA ARG A 54 -9.39 -1.63 28.21
C ARG A 54 -10.58 -1.53 27.25
N CYS A 55 -10.62 -2.38 26.22
CA CYS A 55 -11.66 -2.32 25.22
C CYS A 55 -13.03 -2.71 25.81
N ARG A 56 -14.05 -1.92 25.50
CA ARG A 56 -15.42 -2.22 25.88
C ARG A 56 -16.30 -2.26 24.65
N ARG A 57 -17.17 -3.28 24.54
CA ARG A 57 -18.05 -3.50 23.39
C ARG A 57 -17.25 -3.51 22.08
N PHE A 58 -16.12 -4.21 22.08
CA PHE A 58 -15.24 -4.29 20.93
C PHE A 58 -15.70 -5.40 19.98
N GLU A 59 -15.89 -5.04 18.72
CA GLU A 59 -16.15 -5.97 17.62
C GLU A 59 -15.28 -5.58 16.43
N PRO A 60 -14.38 -6.46 15.97
CA PRO A 60 -13.56 -6.18 14.79
C PRO A 60 -14.45 -6.16 13.54
N ILE A 61 -14.28 -5.15 12.71
CA ILE A 61 -14.92 -5.05 11.40
C ILE A 61 -13.94 -5.61 10.37
N ARG A 62 -14.25 -6.79 9.81
CA ARG A 62 -13.48 -7.35 8.71
C ARG A 62 -13.75 -6.57 7.44
N LEU A 63 -12.66 -6.11 6.81
CA LEU A 63 -12.77 -5.43 5.53
C LEU A 63 -13.07 -6.45 4.43
N SER A 64 -14.22 -6.27 3.76
CA SER A 64 -14.54 -6.99 2.53
C SER A 64 -13.72 -6.44 1.36
N GLU A 65 -13.63 -7.19 0.26
CA GLU A 65 -13.05 -6.67 -0.98
C GLU A 65 -13.78 -5.41 -1.47
N ALA A 66 -15.09 -5.29 -1.21
CA ALA A 66 -15.86 -4.10 -1.50
C ALA A 66 -15.42 -2.90 -0.64
N SER A 67 -15.17 -3.11 0.66
CA SER A 67 -14.67 -2.07 1.56
C SER A 67 -13.26 -1.61 1.15
N ILE A 68 -12.36 -2.56 0.82
CA ILE A 68 -11.02 -2.24 0.32
C ILE A 68 -11.12 -1.42 -0.96
N LYS A 69 -11.97 -1.84 -1.90
CA LYS A 69 -12.22 -1.10 -3.15
C LYS A 69 -12.76 0.30 -2.86
N SER A 70 -13.69 0.46 -1.91
CA SER A 70 -14.23 1.75 -1.50
C SER A 70 -13.14 2.67 -0.94
N PHE A 71 -12.26 2.18 -0.08
CA PHE A 71 -11.09 2.93 0.40
C PHE A 71 -10.18 3.35 -0.76
N MET A 72 -9.82 2.42 -1.64
CA MET A 72 -8.90 2.71 -2.74
C MET A 72 -9.47 3.72 -3.73
N MET A 73 -10.72 3.55 -4.14
CA MET A 73 -11.43 4.48 -5.03
C MET A 73 -11.57 5.86 -4.39
N GLY A 74 -11.90 5.91 -3.10
CA GLY A 74 -12.02 7.16 -2.37
C GLY A 74 -10.68 7.88 -2.20
N HIS A 75 -9.64 7.20 -1.74
CA HIS A 75 -8.29 7.78 -1.62
C HIS A 75 -7.79 8.32 -2.96
N ASN A 76 -7.74 7.48 -3.98
CA ASN A 76 -7.23 7.86 -5.29
C ASN A 76 -8.11 8.92 -5.98
N GLY A 77 -9.43 8.87 -5.77
CA GLY A 77 -10.36 9.89 -6.25
C GLY A 77 -10.10 11.27 -5.65
N LEU A 78 -9.91 11.35 -4.33
CA LEU A 78 -9.61 12.61 -3.63
C LEU A 78 -8.21 13.15 -4.00
N ARG A 79 -7.20 12.29 -4.10
CA ARG A 79 -5.86 12.65 -4.57
C ARG A 79 -5.90 13.17 -6.00
N ASN A 80 -6.60 12.49 -6.89
CA ASN A 80 -6.79 12.93 -8.28
C ASN A 80 -7.50 14.28 -8.37
N LYS A 81 -8.55 14.49 -7.55
CA LYS A 81 -9.25 15.79 -7.48
C LYS A 81 -8.30 16.93 -7.11
N VAL A 82 -7.39 16.70 -6.13
CA VAL A 82 -6.38 17.71 -5.77
C VAL A 82 -5.34 17.86 -6.86
N ALA A 83 -4.85 16.75 -7.42
CA ALA A 83 -3.81 16.79 -8.46
C ALA A 83 -4.26 17.50 -9.73
N THR A 84 -5.55 17.42 -10.06
CA THR A 84 -6.12 18.04 -11.26
C THR A 84 -6.76 19.41 -11.01
N ASP A 85 -6.62 20.02 -9.82
CA ASP A 85 -7.11 21.39 -9.58
C ASP A 85 -6.34 22.35 -10.50
N PRO A 86 -7.04 23.05 -11.44
CA PRO A 86 -6.37 23.89 -12.43
C PRO A 86 -5.60 25.07 -11.83
N ARG A 87 -5.93 25.47 -10.61
CA ARG A 87 -5.24 26.57 -9.91
C ARG A 87 -3.90 26.15 -9.34
N ARG A 88 -3.76 24.88 -8.94
CA ARG A 88 -2.56 24.35 -8.27
C ARG A 88 -2.38 22.86 -8.60
N PRO A 89 -2.14 22.48 -9.85
CA PRO A 89 -1.99 21.08 -10.22
C PRO A 89 -0.78 20.45 -9.51
N ALA A 90 -0.96 19.22 -8.97
CA ALA A 90 0.15 18.44 -8.44
C ALA A 90 0.82 17.65 -9.56
N THR A 91 2.14 17.85 -9.73
CA THR A 91 2.89 17.18 -10.82
C THR A 91 3.32 15.76 -10.47
N ASP A 92 3.44 15.43 -9.17
CA ASP A 92 4.12 14.25 -8.62
C ASP A 92 3.24 13.37 -7.74
N MET A 93 1.91 13.57 -7.73
CA MET A 93 0.96 12.85 -6.88
C MET A 93 0.92 11.36 -7.25
N GLN A 94 1.40 10.48 -6.34
CA GLN A 94 1.44 9.04 -6.58
C GLN A 94 0.05 8.40 -6.48
N PHE A 95 -0.22 7.41 -7.33
CA PHE A 95 -1.33 6.48 -7.18
C PHE A 95 -1.08 5.59 -5.94
N LEU A 96 -2.08 5.42 -5.08
CA LEU A 96 -2.00 4.54 -3.90
C LEU A 96 -2.37 3.11 -4.27
N HIS A 97 -1.62 2.17 -3.70
CA HIS A 97 -1.88 0.73 -3.73
C HIS A 97 -2.27 0.23 -2.34
N TRP A 98 -3.12 -0.79 -2.29
CA TRP A 98 -3.43 -1.44 -1.02
C TRP A 98 -2.29 -2.33 -0.57
N ASP A 99 -1.97 -2.23 0.71
CA ASP A 99 -0.93 -3.03 1.34
C ASP A 99 -1.51 -3.84 2.51
N ARG A 100 -1.24 -5.15 2.50
CA ARG A 100 -1.77 -6.08 3.48
C ARG A 100 -1.06 -6.02 4.83
N ASP A 101 0.18 -5.63 4.85
CA ASP A 101 0.95 -5.48 6.09
C ASP A 101 0.50 -4.23 6.84
N LEU A 102 0.31 -3.11 6.13
CA LEU A 102 -0.31 -1.91 6.68
C LEU A 102 -1.74 -2.18 7.18
N GLN A 103 -2.52 -3.00 6.44
CA GLN A 103 -3.83 -3.46 6.91
C GLN A 103 -3.70 -4.24 8.22
N SER A 104 -2.80 -5.22 8.27
CA SER A 104 -2.56 -6.05 9.45
C SER A 104 -2.13 -5.21 10.67
N MET A 105 -1.31 -4.19 10.44
CA MET A 105 -0.92 -3.23 11.48
C MET A 105 -2.11 -2.40 11.96
N ALA A 106 -2.93 -1.90 11.05
CA ALA A 106 -4.14 -1.15 11.40
C ALA A 106 -5.15 -2.00 12.18
N GLU A 107 -5.32 -3.26 11.79
CA GLU A 107 -6.19 -4.22 12.51
C GLU A 107 -5.70 -4.52 13.93
N ARG A 108 -4.38 -4.56 14.15
CA ARG A 108 -3.80 -4.71 15.51
C ARG A 108 -3.96 -3.44 16.34
N TRP A 109 -3.80 -2.27 15.72
CA TRP A 109 -3.94 -0.98 16.41
C TRP A 109 -5.38 -0.74 16.89
N VAL A 110 -6.39 -0.98 16.06
CA VAL A 110 -7.79 -0.82 16.50
C VAL A 110 -8.15 -1.72 17.67
N ARG A 111 -7.48 -2.87 17.84
CA ARG A 111 -7.64 -3.76 19.00
C ARG A 111 -7.04 -3.22 20.29
N GLN A 112 -6.26 -2.15 20.22
CA GLN A 112 -5.78 -1.44 21.41
C GLN A 112 -6.85 -0.48 21.97
N CYS A 113 -7.93 -0.21 21.23
CA CYS A 113 -9.02 0.71 21.61
C CYS A 113 -8.51 2.10 22.01
N ILE A 114 -7.52 2.59 21.27
CA ILE A 114 -6.98 3.94 21.44
C ILE A 114 -7.51 4.79 20.29
N VAL A 115 -8.27 5.85 20.62
CA VAL A 115 -8.64 6.91 19.68
C VAL A 115 -7.48 7.90 19.62
N GLY A 116 -6.44 7.54 18.88
CA GLY A 116 -5.20 8.34 18.82
C GLY A 116 -4.18 7.69 17.89
N TYR A 117 -3.07 8.39 17.73
CA TYR A 117 -1.98 7.92 16.86
C TYR A 117 -1.11 6.88 17.58
N ASP A 118 -0.58 5.96 16.77
CA ASP A 118 0.46 5.02 17.17
C ASP A 118 1.79 5.80 17.29
N GLU A 119 2.44 5.67 18.42
CA GLU A 119 3.70 6.35 18.68
C GLU A 119 4.93 5.48 18.35
N CYS A 120 4.68 4.23 17.87
CA CYS A 120 5.70 3.30 17.42
C CYS A 120 5.41 2.87 15.97
N ASP A 121 5.43 3.83 15.07
CA ASP A 121 4.94 3.79 13.71
C ASP A 121 6.07 3.73 12.67
N PHE A 122 6.75 2.60 12.55
CA PHE A 122 7.76 2.38 11.52
C PHE A 122 7.64 0.97 10.90
N ILE A 123 8.33 0.75 9.78
CA ILE A 123 8.38 -0.53 9.08
C ILE A 123 9.82 -1.03 9.07
N GLY A 124 10.06 -2.20 9.66
CA GLY A 124 11.35 -2.90 9.63
C GLY A 124 12.51 -2.14 10.28
N ASN A 125 12.60 -0.84 10.11
CA ASN A 125 13.66 0.01 10.66
C ASN A 125 13.04 1.36 11.10
N PRO A 126 13.42 1.90 12.29
CA PRO A 126 12.96 3.20 12.76
C PRO A 126 13.20 4.38 11.79
N SER A 127 14.13 4.20 10.83
CA SER A 127 14.37 5.20 9.77
C SER A 127 13.27 5.25 8.70
N PHE A 128 12.36 4.27 8.69
CA PHE A 128 11.23 4.21 7.74
C PHE A 128 9.89 4.37 8.46
N PRO A 129 9.60 5.56 8.99
CA PRO A 129 8.34 5.82 9.67
C PRO A 129 7.18 5.74 8.69
N ILE A 130 6.03 5.32 9.20
CA ILE A 130 4.75 5.29 8.48
C ILE A 130 3.85 6.40 8.95
N GLY A 131 2.91 6.81 8.10
CA GLY A 131 1.91 7.80 8.45
C GLY A 131 0.63 7.12 8.94
N GLN A 132 -0.21 7.88 9.64
CA GLN A 132 -1.47 7.37 10.15
C GLN A 132 -2.58 8.42 10.07
N ASN A 133 -3.78 7.97 9.69
CA ASN A 133 -5.02 8.73 9.86
C ASN A 133 -5.94 7.96 10.79
N VAL A 134 -6.60 8.69 11.69
CA VAL A 134 -7.53 8.12 12.67
C VAL A 134 -8.88 8.81 12.54
N PHE A 135 -9.94 8.03 12.52
CA PHE A 135 -11.33 8.51 12.54
C PHE A 135 -12.10 7.75 13.59
N PHE A 136 -12.78 8.48 14.47
CA PHE A 136 -13.71 7.91 15.43
C PHE A 136 -15.06 8.62 15.31
N HIS A 137 -16.13 7.83 15.15
CA HIS A 137 -17.49 8.30 15.19
C HIS A 137 -18.20 7.71 16.41
N PRO A 138 -18.81 8.53 17.29
CA PRO A 138 -19.32 8.07 18.59
C PRO A 138 -20.63 7.27 18.51
N LYS A 139 -21.19 7.11 17.31
CA LYS A 139 -22.40 6.31 17.04
C LYS A 139 -22.09 5.29 15.96
N PRO A 140 -22.82 4.16 15.91
CA PRO A 140 -22.71 3.19 14.83
C PRO A 140 -22.99 3.84 13.46
N ILE A 141 -22.16 3.50 12.47
CA ILE A 141 -22.36 3.92 11.08
C ILE A 141 -22.76 2.68 10.30
N LEU A 142 -23.98 2.67 9.77
CA LEU A 142 -24.54 1.47 9.15
C LEU A 142 -24.09 1.27 7.70
N GLN A 143 -23.78 2.36 6.98
CA GLN A 143 -23.43 2.31 5.56
C GLN A 143 -22.39 3.39 5.22
N HIS A 144 -21.57 3.11 4.20
CA HIS A 144 -20.59 4.06 3.62
C HIS A 144 -19.63 4.69 4.65
N TRP A 145 -19.28 3.94 5.69
CA TRP A 145 -18.40 4.42 6.76
C TRP A 145 -16.98 4.70 6.25
N GLU A 146 -16.52 4.00 5.20
CA GLU A 146 -15.25 4.28 4.49
C GLU A 146 -15.27 5.68 3.86
N ALA A 147 -16.36 5.99 3.16
CA ALA A 147 -16.52 7.29 2.52
C ALA A 147 -16.66 8.41 3.56
N LEU A 148 -17.33 8.14 4.68
CA LEU A 148 -17.47 9.12 5.77
C LEU A 148 -16.10 9.44 6.41
N ALA A 149 -15.27 8.44 6.69
CA ALA A 149 -13.93 8.65 7.22
C ALA A 149 -13.08 9.51 6.26
N LEU A 150 -13.05 9.13 4.97
CA LEU A 150 -12.30 9.84 3.94
C LEU A 150 -12.79 11.28 3.74
N SER A 151 -14.11 11.51 3.71
CA SER A 151 -14.67 12.85 3.57
C SER A 151 -14.39 13.72 4.79
N THR A 152 -14.38 13.13 6.00
CA THR A 152 -14.04 13.85 7.24
C THR A 152 -12.58 14.28 7.23
N TRP A 153 -11.65 13.39 6.87
CA TRP A 153 -10.24 13.75 6.72
C TRP A 153 -10.03 14.80 5.62
N PHE A 154 -10.74 14.68 4.51
CA PHE A 154 -10.63 15.62 3.41
C PHE A 154 -11.19 17.01 3.77
N ALA A 155 -12.25 17.08 4.59
CA ALA A 155 -12.85 18.35 5.02
C ALA A 155 -11.92 19.21 5.90
N GLU A 156 -10.84 18.64 6.46
CA GLU A 156 -9.84 19.42 7.16
C GLU A 156 -9.18 20.50 6.28
N LYS A 157 -9.21 20.37 4.95
CA LYS A 157 -8.73 21.38 4.01
C LYS A 157 -9.40 22.74 4.18
N ASP A 158 -10.60 22.77 4.73
CA ASP A 158 -11.40 24.00 4.92
C ASP A 158 -11.11 24.68 6.27
N ARG A 159 -10.22 24.10 7.10
CA ARG A 159 -9.81 24.70 8.38
C ARG A 159 -8.91 25.93 8.16
N PRO A 160 -8.97 26.95 9.06
CA PRO A 160 -8.07 28.08 9.02
C PRO A 160 -6.59 27.65 9.02
N GLY A 161 -5.79 28.23 8.14
CA GLY A 161 -4.36 27.90 8.03
C GLY A 161 -4.04 26.76 7.06
N SER A 162 -5.05 26.07 6.52
CA SER A 162 -4.85 24.99 5.52
C SER A 162 -4.32 25.48 4.17
N SER A 163 -4.42 26.77 3.86
CA SER A 163 -4.03 27.35 2.55
C SER A 163 -2.54 27.29 2.24
N ASN A 164 -1.67 27.10 3.26
CA ASN A 164 -0.21 27.06 3.12
C ASN A 164 0.38 25.65 2.97
N LEU A 165 -0.40 24.66 2.57
CA LEU A 165 -0.03 23.25 2.50
C LEU A 165 1.17 22.92 1.61
N SER A 166 1.52 23.82 0.68
CA SER A 166 2.67 23.62 -0.21
C SER A 166 4.03 23.97 0.41
N VAL A 167 4.08 24.49 1.63
CA VAL A 167 5.30 25.09 2.23
C VAL A 167 5.69 24.45 3.58
N GLY A 168 5.24 23.25 3.90
CA GLY A 168 5.76 22.46 5.04
C GLY A 168 5.52 23.02 6.44
N ARG A 169 4.62 23.99 6.65
CA ARG A 169 4.26 24.54 7.97
C ARG A 169 2.97 23.94 8.52
N LEU A 170 2.89 22.61 8.57
CA LEU A 170 1.62 21.92 8.77
C LEU A 170 1.25 21.57 10.21
N GLN A 171 2.16 21.71 11.17
CA GLN A 171 1.93 21.18 12.52
C GLN A 171 0.92 21.94 13.37
N SER A 172 0.63 23.19 13.05
CA SER A 172 -0.23 24.03 13.92
C SER A 172 -1.70 24.10 13.48
N ALA A 173 -2.05 23.60 12.30
CA ALA A 173 -3.37 23.85 11.72
C ALA A 173 -4.42 22.74 11.94
N GLY A 174 -4.07 21.62 12.60
CA GLY A 174 -5.00 20.50 12.81
C GLY A 174 -5.51 19.86 11.52
N VAL A 175 -4.67 19.82 10.47
CA VAL A 175 -4.99 19.34 9.11
C VAL A 175 -4.18 18.09 8.74
N SER A 176 -3.67 17.37 9.73
CA SER A 176 -2.74 16.26 9.52
C SER A 176 -3.36 15.07 8.75
N ASN A 177 -4.65 14.79 8.95
CA ASN A 177 -5.29 13.72 8.19
C ASN A 177 -5.46 14.10 6.71
N TYR A 178 -5.85 15.34 6.42
CA TYR A 178 -5.96 15.82 5.04
C TYR A 178 -4.61 15.77 4.33
N THR A 179 -3.56 16.28 4.95
CA THR A 179 -2.25 16.37 4.33
C THR A 179 -1.59 15.01 4.14
N GLN A 180 -1.80 14.05 5.06
CA GLN A 180 -1.40 12.66 4.86
C GLN A 180 -2.17 12.05 3.69
N LEU A 181 -3.49 12.26 3.60
CA LEU A 181 -4.33 11.74 2.52
C LEU A 181 -3.83 12.16 1.14
N ILE A 182 -3.37 13.42 1.00
CA ILE A 182 -2.90 14.00 -0.27
C ILE A 182 -1.38 14.12 -0.36
N TRP A 183 -0.62 13.43 0.50
CA TRP A 183 0.85 13.46 0.44
C TRP A 183 1.35 12.80 -0.83
N ALA A 184 1.99 13.58 -1.72
CA ALA A 184 2.33 13.12 -3.07
C ALA A 184 3.15 11.83 -3.07
N ARG A 185 4.16 11.73 -2.19
CA ARG A 185 5.12 10.62 -2.15
C ARG A 185 4.58 9.34 -1.53
N THR A 186 3.45 9.38 -0.82
CA THR A 186 2.80 8.18 -0.27
C THR A 186 2.32 7.29 -1.41
N GLN A 187 2.62 5.99 -1.33
CA GLN A 187 2.35 5.00 -2.37
C GLN A 187 1.47 3.84 -1.90
N PHE A 188 1.46 3.57 -0.60
CA PHE A 188 0.76 2.43 -0.03
C PHE A 188 -0.16 2.86 1.10
N VAL A 189 -1.28 2.16 1.23
CA VAL A 189 -2.25 2.35 2.30
C VAL A 189 -2.85 1.02 2.72
N GLY A 190 -3.06 0.85 4.01
CA GLY A 190 -3.81 -0.27 4.59
C GLY A 190 -4.61 0.21 5.78
N CYS A 191 -5.87 -0.21 5.88
CA CYS A 191 -6.77 0.26 6.93
C CYS A 191 -7.30 -0.91 7.77
N GLY A 192 -7.72 -0.58 8.99
CA GLY A 192 -8.43 -1.46 9.91
C GLY A 192 -9.60 -0.72 10.54
N ALA A 193 -10.61 -1.45 10.95
CA ALA A 193 -11.80 -0.89 11.56
C ALA A 193 -12.34 -1.78 12.70
N ALA A 194 -12.99 -1.14 13.67
CA ALA A 194 -13.68 -1.83 14.75
C ALA A 194 -14.86 -1.01 15.26
N SER A 195 -15.88 -1.70 15.76
CA SER A 195 -16.88 -1.12 16.63
C SER A 195 -16.36 -1.15 18.08
N MET A 196 -16.43 -0.03 18.77
CA MET A 196 -16.04 0.06 20.17
C MET A 196 -16.73 1.24 20.88
N TYR A 197 -17.00 1.11 22.17
CA TYR A 197 -17.67 2.14 22.96
C TYR A 197 -19.04 2.58 22.40
N GLY A 198 -19.64 1.76 21.52
CA GLY A 198 -20.89 2.10 20.81
C GLY A 198 -20.70 2.97 19.57
N GLY A 199 -19.45 3.19 19.14
CA GLY A 199 -19.09 3.93 17.92
C GLY A 199 -18.22 3.09 16.98
N HIS A 200 -17.65 3.74 15.97
CA HIS A 200 -16.73 3.14 15.00
C HIS A 200 -15.36 3.82 15.06
N LEU A 201 -14.31 3.02 15.18
CA LEU A 201 -12.91 3.44 15.00
C LEU A 201 -12.40 2.93 13.67
N ILE A 202 -11.82 3.81 12.87
CA ILE A 202 -11.19 3.50 11.58
C ILE A 202 -9.79 4.09 11.61
N VAL A 203 -8.80 3.28 11.27
CA VAL A 203 -7.39 3.68 11.22
C VAL A 203 -6.83 3.26 9.88
N CYS A 204 -6.10 4.15 9.20
CA CYS A 204 -5.34 3.85 8.01
C CYS A 204 -3.88 4.19 8.23
N TYR A 205 -2.99 3.27 7.88
CA TYR A 205 -1.54 3.49 7.81
C TYR A 205 -1.09 3.73 6.38
N TYR A 206 -0.03 4.54 6.23
CA TYR A 206 0.46 5.02 4.95
C TYR A 206 1.97 4.88 4.85
N HIS A 207 2.46 4.42 3.70
CA HIS A 207 3.90 4.34 3.43
C HIS A 207 4.24 4.85 2.02
N PRO A 208 5.33 5.60 1.87
CA PRO A 208 6.05 6.37 2.88
C PRO A 208 5.14 7.35 3.64
N ARG A 209 5.52 7.69 4.89
CA ARG A 209 4.74 8.65 5.68
C ARG A 209 4.66 10.02 5.01
N GLY A 210 3.55 10.69 5.24
CA GLY A 210 3.40 12.11 4.97
C GLY A 210 3.78 12.98 6.17
N ASN A 211 3.38 14.22 6.11
CA ASN A 211 3.54 15.22 7.18
C ASN A 211 4.98 15.40 7.66
N VAL A 212 5.95 15.24 6.74
CA VAL A 212 7.37 15.44 7.03
C VAL A 212 7.66 16.93 7.07
N ILE A 213 8.14 17.40 8.24
CA ILE A 213 8.46 18.81 8.45
C ILE A 213 9.46 19.30 7.42
N GLY A 214 9.22 20.47 6.84
CA GLY A 214 10.09 21.06 5.83
C GLY A 214 9.92 20.52 4.42
N GLN A 215 9.07 19.50 4.22
CA GLN A 215 8.78 18.97 2.88
C GLN A 215 7.41 19.46 2.37
N PRO A 216 7.27 19.69 1.06
CA PRO A 216 5.99 20.02 0.45
C PRO A 216 5.06 18.80 0.46
N VAL A 217 3.75 19.04 0.59
CA VAL A 217 2.72 17.99 0.48
C VAL A 217 2.71 17.41 -0.93
N TYR A 218 2.87 18.25 -1.94
CA TYR A 218 3.04 17.90 -3.35
C TYR A 218 3.75 19.03 -4.10
N THR A 219 4.31 18.72 -5.26
CA THR A 219 4.94 19.70 -6.14
C THR A 219 3.91 20.33 -7.06
N VAL A 220 3.77 21.67 -6.99
CA VAL A 220 2.86 22.42 -7.86
C VAL A 220 3.52 22.69 -9.21
N GLY A 221 2.81 22.49 -10.31
CA GLY A 221 3.29 22.78 -11.65
C GLY A 221 2.18 23.23 -12.60
N ARG A 222 2.43 23.16 -13.90
CA ARG A 222 1.47 23.61 -14.92
C ARG A 222 0.37 22.59 -15.18
N ARG A 223 0.65 21.32 -15.00
CA ARG A 223 -0.26 20.20 -15.28
C ARG A 223 0.05 19.01 -14.37
N ALA A 224 -0.99 18.31 -13.96
CA ALA A 224 -0.87 17.09 -13.18
C ALA A 224 -0.06 16.01 -13.91
N CYS A 225 0.57 15.13 -13.15
CA CYS A 225 1.29 13.95 -13.65
C CYS A 225 2.44 14.27 -14.64
N THR A 226 3.11 15.43 -14.48
CA THR A 226 4.24 15.82 -15.35
C THR A 226 5.60 15.75 -14.66
N GLY A 227 5.62 15.50 -13.34
CA GLY A 227 6.81 15.36 -12.51
C GLY A 227 6.86 14.01 -11.80
N CYS A 228 6.35 12.97 -12.43
CA CYS A 228 6.37 11.62 -11.87
C CYS A 228 7.79 11.10 -11.73
N PRO A 229 8.10 10.34 -10.64
CA PRO A 229 9.38 9.63 -10.52
C PRO A 229 9.57 8.65 -11.69
N GLN A 230 10.85 8.37 -12.05
CA GLN A 230 11.16 7.50 -13.19
C GLN A 230 10.52 6.12 -13.10
N GLU A 231 10.52 5.52 -11.91
CA GLU A 231 9.92 4.22 -11.65
C GLU A 231 8.40 4.20 -11.78
N ARG A 232 7.77 5.38 -11.84
CA ARG A 232 6.32 5.59 -11.97
C ARG A 232 5.98 6.65 -13.00
N ALA A 233 6.74 6.72 -14.07
CA ALA A 233 6.65 7.78 -15.09
C ALA A 233 5.31 7.81 -15.86
N ALA A 234 4.53 6.71 -15.84
CA ALA A 234 3.21 6.67 -16.47
C ALA A 234 2.14 7.28 -15.56
N CYS A 235 1.14 7.94 -16.17
CA CYS A 235 -0.06 8.37 -15.48
C CYS A 235 -1.08 7.22 -15.43
N SER A 236 -1.84 7.13 -14.33
CA SER A 236 -2.95 6.18 -14.20
C SER A 236 -4.00 6.41 -15.31
N HIS A 237 -4.54 5.33 -15.83
CA HIS A 237 -5.60 5.39 -16.85
C HIS A 237 -6.95 5.82 -16.26
N VAL A 238 -7.22 5.42 -15.00
CA VAL A 238 -8.46 5.75 -14.30
C VAL A 238 -8.37 7.12 -13.62
N PHE A 239 -7.24 7.42 -12.96
CA PHE A 239 -7.01 8.67 -12.23
C PHE A 239 -5.87 9.45 -12.90
N ARG A 240 -6.16 10.09 -14.01
CA ARG A 240 -5.18 10.71 -14.93
C ARG A 240 -4.26 11.76 -14.31
N GLY A 241 -4.58 12.26 -13.13
CA GLY A 241 -3.72 13.17 -12.36
C GLY A 241 -2.69 12.48 -11.48
N LEU A 242 -2.71 11.14 -11.39
CA LEU A 242 -1.84 10.38 -10.50
C LEU A 242 -0.75 9.64 -11.27
N CYS A 243 0.46 9.65 -10.70
CA CYS A 243 1.62 8.90 -11.17
C CYS A 243 1.54 7.43 -10.77
N GLY A 244 1.78 6.53 -11.70
CA GLY A 244 1.73 5.10 -11.50
C GLY A 244 0.64 4.44 -12.34
N ILE A 245 0.72 3.11 -12.48
CA ILE A 245 -0.18 2.32 -13.32
C ILE A 245 -1.21 1.63 -12.42
N ASP A 246 -2.46 1.58 -12.86
CA ASP A 246 -3.52 0.85 -12.17
C ASP A 246 -3.20 -0.66 -12.13
N ASP A 247 -3.41 -1.31 -11.00
CA ASP A 247 -3.01 -2.72 -10.77
C ASP A 247 -3.51 -3.69 -11.84
N LYS A 248 -4.70 -3.46 -12.42
CA LYS A 248 -5.25 -4.27 -13.50
C LYS A 248 -4.41 -4.23 -14.78
N HIS A 249 -3.73 -3.13 -15.05
CA HIS A 249 -2.85 -2.98 -16.22
C HIS A 249 -1.44 -3.50 -15.94
N SER A 250 -0.95 -3.37 -14.71
CA SER A 250 0.36 -3.89 -14.30
C SER A 250 0.42 -5.41 -14.36
N ALA A 251 -0.64 -6.10 -13.91
CA ALA A 251 -0.73 -7.56 -13.96
C ALA A 251 -0.75 -8.09 -15.41
N GLY A 252 -1.48 -7.42 -16.31
CA GLY A 252 -1.56 -7.81 -17.73
C GLY A 252 -0.23 -7.69 -18.46
N GLN A 253 0.47 -6.58 -18.31
CA GLN A 253 1.76 -6.36 -18.98
C GLN A 253 2.88 -7.27 -18.46
N ARG A 254 2.90 -7.55 -17.16
CA ARG A 254 3.90 -8.46 -16.56
C ARG A 254 3.68 -9.92 -17.01
N THR A 255 2.44 -10.37 -17.10
CA THR A 255 2.12 -11.73 -17.61
C THR A 255 2.45 -11.87 -19.09
N TYR A 256 2.18 -10.87 -19.93
CA TYR A 256 2.55 -10.93 -21.35
C TYR A 256 4.06 -10.92 -21.57
N ALA A 257 4.81 -10.08 -20.88
CA ALA A 257 6.27 -10.05 -21.02
C ALA A 257 6.91 -11.34 -20.50
N HIS A 258 6.43 -11.90 -19.39
CA HIS A 258 6.94 -13.15 -18.82
C HIS A 258 6.59 -14.35 -19.69
N ASN A 259 5.36 -14.43 -20.21
CA ASN A 259 4.93 -15.47 -21.12
C ASN A 259 5.67 -15.39 -22.47
N ALA A 260 5.92 -14.20 -23.00
CA ALA A 260 6.71 -14.02 -24.22
C ALA A 260 8.16 -14.48 -24.05
N LEU A 261 8.78 -14.18 -22.89
CA LEU A 261 10.15 -14.62 -22.58
C LEU A 261 10.23 -16.15 -22.43
N LEU A 262 9.25 -16.76 -21.75
CA LEU A 262 9.15 -18.21 -21.59
C LEU A 262 8.92 -18.93 -22.92
N VAL A 263 8.07 -18.40 -23.79
CA VAL A 263 7.83 -18.96 -25.15
C VAL A 263 9.10 -18.81 -25.98
N LEU A 264 9.82 -17.71 -25.95
CA LEU A 264 11.11 -17.53 -26.62
C LEU A 264 12.18 -18.52 -26.11
N MET A 265 12.28 -18.70 -24.80
CA MET A 265 13.21 -19.66 -24.19
C MET A 265 12.85 -21.11 -24.59
N MET A 266 11.55 -21.48 -24.63
CA MET A 266 11.10 -22.78 -25.09
C MET A 266 11.42 -22.99 -26.58
N MET A 267 11.21 -21.99 -27.44
CA MET A 267 11.55 -22.07 -28.85
C MET A 267 13.05 -22.24 -29.10
N MET A 268 13.89 -21.52 -28.34
CA MET A 268 15.35 -21.67 -28.39
C MET A 268 15.79 -23.05 -27.90
N PHE A 269 15.16 -23.60 -26.89
CA PHE A 269 15.47 -24.94 -26.37
C PHE A 269 15.08 -26.04 -27.37
N ILE A 270 13.91 -25.92 -28.01
CA ILE A 270 13.45 -26.83 -29.06
C ILE A 270 14.39 -26.77 -30.26
N ALA A 271 14.81 -25.57 -30.70
CA ALA A 271 15.77 -25.39 -31.79
C ALA A 271 17.15 -26.03 -31.48
N ALA A 272 17.63 -25.88 -30.22
CA ALA A 272 18.87 -26.50 -29.77
C ALA A 272 18.82 -28.04 -29.77
N VAL A 273 17.68 -28.62 -29.36
CA VAL A 273 17.48 -30.09 -29.37
C VAL A 273 17.38 -30.63 -30.78
N TRP A 274 16.84 -29.86 -31.73
CA TRP A 274 16.76 -30.26 -33.12
C TRP A 274 18.07 -30.07 -33.92
N SER A 275 18.96 -29.20 -33.47
CA SER A 275 20.27 -28.96 -34.06
C SER A 275 21.33 -30.01 -33.65
N THR A 276 21.10 -30.74 -32.56
CA THR A 276 21.90 -31.90 -32.17
C THR A 276 21.20 -33.14 -32.74
N GLY A 277 21.49 -33.49 -33.99
CA GLY A 277 20.92 -34.65 -34.66
C GLY A 277 21.09 -35.95 -33.86
N PRO A 278 20.35 -37.03 -34.21
CA PRO A 278 20.33 -38.25 -33.44
C PRO A 278 21.74 -38.86 -33.36
N ILE A 279 22.20 -39.05 -32.13
CA ILE A 279 23.44 -39.80 -31.85
C ILE A 279 23.26 -41.19 -32.43
N GLY A 280 23.99 -41.46 -33.52
CA GLY A 280 23.94 -42.72 -34.21
C GLY A 280 24.40 -43.85 -33.30
N TRP A 281 23.51 -44.78 -33.04
CA TRP A 281 23.86 -46.08 -32.44
C TRP A 281 24.64 -46.90 -33.49
N LYS A 282 25.98 -46.98 -33.34
CA LYS A 282 26.75 -48.00 -34.04
C LYS A 282 26.42 -49.38 -33.44
N SER A 283 25.78 -50.22 -34.22
CA SER A 283 25.64 -51.64 -33.95
C SER A 283 26.99 -52.30 -34.24
N GLU A 284 27.71 -52.71 -33.22
CA GLU A 284 28.77 -53.73 -33.41
C GLU A 284 28.14 -55.09 -33.37
N ARG A 285 28.21 -55.76 -34.55
CA ARG A 285 28.02 -57.21 -34.70
C ARG A 285 29.39 -57.81 -34.92
N THR A 286 29.85 -58.62 -34.02
CA THR A 286 30.55 -59.89 -34.25
C THR A 286 30.35 -60.82 -33.09
#